data_fc8e8b017ebf8d6b666215c2747fe650
#
_entry.id   fc8e8b017ebf8d6b666215c2747fe650
#
_cell.length_a   1.000
_cell.length_b   1.000
_cell.length_c   1.000
_cell.angle_alpha   90.00
_cell.angle_beta   90.00
_cell.angle_gamma   90.00
#
_symmetry.space_group_name_H-M   'P 1'
#
loop_
_entity.id
_entity.type
_entity.pdbx_description
1 polymer ?
#
loop_
_entity_poly.entity_id
_entity_poly.type
_entity_poly.pdbx_seq_one_letter_code
_entity_poly.pdbx_strand_id
1 'polypeptide(L)'
;MNVTPAEQIVSRERGGIVRWIGIGLTLAVILTVNGPARAQSDNAPSERKVAYDSKHTVRRQYTAAERVRYQLWDYTWNPQPDEPITRIEVRIGEQKVYVYQGDHVAGISPTTTGKDGHNTPTGDYTIIKKEINHKSNLYGDFLDANGYIVDGDAKAGEAVPSGEVYDAADMPYYMKIRDDGTGLHAGDLPGYRASHGCIRLPNAFAELLYSNVSEGTPVDVVP
;
A
#
# COMPACT_ATOMS: atom_id res chain seq x y z
N MET A 1 18.13 36.00 -52.99
CA MET A 1 17.64 37.20 -52.32
C MET A 1 17.50 36.76 -50.85
N ASN A 2 18.55 36.89 -50.06
CA ASN A 2 18.84 38.03 -49.14
C ASN A 2 17.64 38.30 -48.20
N VAL A 3 17.69 38.31 -46.88
CA VAL A 3 18.65 38.93 -45.94
C VAL A 3 18.39 38.38 -44.55
N THR A 4 19.34 37.92 -43.87
CA THR A 4 20.11 38.16 -42.61
C THR A 4 19.39 38.71 -41.34
N PRO A 5 19.98 38.50 -40.18
CA PRO A 5 19.38 38.59 -38.84
C PRO A 5 19.74 39.92 -38.11
N ALA A 6 19.06 40.16 -37.02
CA ALA A 6 19.45 41.25 -36.06
C ALA A 6 19.23 40.67 -34.66
N GLU A 7 20.22 40.49 -33.94
CA GLU A 7 21.09 41.36 -33.10
C GLU A 7 20.55 41.59 -31.67
N GLN A 8 21.41 41.22 -30.76
CA GLN A 8 21.39 41.40 -29.30
C GLN A 8 21.41 42.88 -28.93
N ILE A 9 20.74 43.23 -27.82
CA ILE A 9 21.17 44.36 -27.02
C ILE A 9 21.25 43.99 -25.55
N VAL A 10 22.50 44.01 -25.07
CA VAL A 10 22.88 44.00 -23.66
C VAL A 10 22.83 45.44 -23.21
N SER A 11 22.20 45.76 -22.12
CA SER A 11 22.45 47.00 -21.39
C SER A 11 22.69 46.70 -19.91
N ARG A 12 23.85 47.04 -19.54
CA ARG A 12 24.48 47.02 -18.21
C ARG A 12 24.42 48.44 -17.69
N GLU A 13 23.75 48.69 -16.57
CA GLU A 13 24.00 49.90 -15.83
C GLU A 13 24.23 49.66 -14.34
N ARG A 14 25.21 50.42 -13.90
CA ARG A 14 25.88 50.37 -12.58
C ARG A 14 25.26 51.37 -11.61
N GLY A 15 25.35 51.03 -10.30
CA GLY A 15 25.83 52.01 -9.34
C GLY A 15 24.77 52.76 -8.55
N GLY A 16 24.88 52.70 -7.24
CA GLY A 16 24.20 53.63 -6.34
C GLY A 16 24.18 53.15 -4.89
N ILE A 17 25.32 53.30 -4.19
CA ILE A 17 25.38 53.14 -2.73
C ILE A 17 24.78 54.42 -2.12
N VAL A 18 23.70 54.31 -1.33
CA VAL A 18 23.32 55.37 -0.40
C VAL A 18 23.37 54.80 1.01
N ARG A 19 24.37 55.25 1.75
CA ARG A 19 24.48 55.10 3.21
C ARG A 19 23.54 56.07 3.89
N TRP A 20 22.61 55.54 4.69
CA TRP A 20 21.96 56.32 5.75
C TRP A 20 22.38 55.82 7.11
N ILE A 21 23.10 56.67 7.84
CA ILE A 21 23.44 56.48 9.25
C ILE A 21 22.24 57.03 10.03
N GLY A 22 21.53 56.16 10.70
CA GLY A 22 20.49 56.51 11.66
C GLY A 22 20.72 55.79 12.97
N ILE A 23 21.24 56.52 13.95
CA ILE A 23 21.40 56.05 15.34
C ILE A 23 19.99 56.06 15.96
N GLY A 24 19.46 54.91 16.25
CA GLY A 24 18.24 54.72 17.03
C GLY A 24 18.43 53.63 18.04
N LEU A 25 18.69 54.06 19.31
CA LEU A 25 18.67 53.19 20.47
C LEU A 25 17.22 52.71 20.69
N THR A 26 16.94 51.45 20.41
CA THR A 26 15.70 50.80 20.88
C THR A 26 16.06 49.68 21.82
N LEU A 27 15.69 49.86 23.05
CA LEU A 27 15.75 48.94 24.17
C LEU A 27 14.90 47.71 23.80
N ALA A 28 15.55 46.58 23.49
CA ALA A 28 14.84 45.32 23.36
C ALA A 28 14.62 44.71 24.75
N VAL A 29 13.38 44.85 25.23
CA VAL A 29 12.91 44.11 26.40
C VAL A 29 12.74 42.65 25.97
N ILE A 30 13.70 41.78 26.36
CA ILE A 30 13.56 40.35 26.21
C ILE A 30 12.62 39.86 27.33
N LEU A 31 11.35 39.68 26.99
CA LEU A 31 10.43 38.91 27.82
C LEU A 31 10.74 37.42 27.64
N THR A 32 11.52 36.88 28.54
CA THR A 32 11.64 35.42 28.69
C THR A 32 10.33 34.88 29.25
N VAL A 33 9.48 34.37 28.38
CA VAL A 33 8.32 33.57 28.79
C VAL A 33 8.85 32.19 29.16
N ASN A 34 9.17 31.98 30.43
CA ASN A 34 9.34 30.64 30.97
C ASN A 34 7.97 29.97 31.08
N GLY A 35 7.52 29.36 29.97
CA GLY A 35 6.46 28.38 30.02
C GLY A 35 6.97 27.09 30.70
N PRO A 36 6.16 26.42 31.53
CA PRO A 36 6.58 25.19 32.16
C PRO A 36 6.92 24.15 31.07
N ALA A 37 8.12 23.56 31.18
CA ALA A 37 8.52 22.44 30.38
C ALA A 37 7.48 21.33 30.56
N ARG A 38 6.67 21.12 29.52
CA ARG A 38 5.74 20.01 29.47
C ARG A 38 6.57 18.76 29.28
N ALA A 39 6.70 18.01 30.38
CA ALA A 39 7.32 16.70 30.35
C ALA A 39 6.61 15.89 29.24
N GLN A 40 7.35 15.56 28.21
CA GLN A 40 6.95 14.54 27.24
C GLN A 40 6.89 13.23 28.02
N SER A 41 5.70 12.80 28.38
CA SER A 41 5.48 11.45 28.87
C SER A 41 5.82 10.53 27.70
N ASP A 42 6.87 9.74 27.87
CA ASP A 42 7.16 8.58 27.04
C ASP A 42 5.98 7.62 27.18
N ASN A 43 4.96 7.83 26.32
CA ASN A 43 3.89 6.87 26.16
C ASN A 43 4.51 5.63 25.52
N ALA A 44 4.65 4.59 26.32
CA ALA A 44 4.80 3.24 25.85
C ALA A 44 3.78 2.98 24.70
N PRO A 45 4.12 2.18 23.67
CA PRO A 45 3.23 1.93 22.57
C PRO A 45 1.92 1.37 23.11
N SER A 46 0.87 2.18 23.05
CA SER A 46 -0.47 1.76 23.43
C SER A 46 -0.85 0.54 22.59
N GLU A 47 -1.32 -0.50 23.28
CA GLU A 47 -1.88 -1.71 22.70
C GLU A 47 -2.77 -1.37 21.51
N ARG A 48 -2.50 -2.02 20.37
CA ARG A 48 -3.17 -1.72 19.12
C ARG A 48 -4.59 -2.24 19.16
N LYS A 49 -5.52 -1.32 19.35
CA LYS A 49 -6.93 -1.64 19.13
C LYS A 49 -7.18 -1.74 17.64
N VAL A 50 -7.49 -2.93 17.16
CA VAL A 50 -8.10 -3.10 15.84
C VAL A 50 -9.55 -2.62 15.98
N ALA A 51 -9.85 -1.43 15.48
CA ALA A 51 -11.22 -0.94 15.49
C ALA A 51 -12.01 -1.65 14.39
N TYR A 52 -12.93 -2.51 14.80
CA TYR A 52 -13.95 -3.08 13.93
C TYR A 52 -15.04 -2.03 13.68
N ASP A 53 -15.24 -1.62 12.44
CA ASP A 53 -16.41 -0.83 12.10
C ASP A 53 -17.57 -1.77 11.77
N SER A 54 -18.82 -1.28 11.93
CA SER A 54 -20.05 -2.04 11.70
C SER A 54 -20.28 -2.47 10.24
N LYS A 55 -19.31 -2.25 9.36
CA LYS A 55 -19.29 -2.62 7.94
C LYS A 55 -18.21 -3.65 7.60
N HIS A 56 -17.64 -4.30 8.62
CA HIS A 56 -16.60 -5.35 8.46
C HIS A 56 -15.35 -4.94 7.67
N THR A 57 -14.97 -3.67 7.72
CA THR A 57 -13.68 -3.24 7.18
C THR A 57 -12.73 -3.07 8.35
N VAL A 58 -11.79 -3.99 8.53
CA VAL A 58 -10.70 -3.86 9.49
C VAL A 58 -9.83 -2.68 9.04
N ARG A 59 -10.11 -1.49 9.54
CA ARG A 59 -9.20 -0.34 9.38
C ARG A 59 -8.10 -0.47 10.42
N ARG A 60 -7.04 -1.20 10.09
CA ARG A 60 -5.82 -1.16 10.87
C ARG A 60 -5.29 0.27 10.90
N GLN A 61 -5.31 0.91 12.07
CA GLN A 61 -4.67 2.21 12.23
C GLN A 61 -3.16 1.99 12.43
N TYR A 62 -2.40 2.32 11.40
CA TYR A 62 -0.95 2.27 11.46
C TYR A 62 -0.37 3.43 12.27
N THR A 63 0.61 3.16 13.13
CA THR A 63 1.42 4.19 13.77
C THR A 63 2.19 4.99 12.72
N ALA A 64 2.69 6.19 13.07
CA ALA A 64 3.50 6.98 12.15
C ALA A 64 4.74 6.22 11.64
N ALA A 65 5.39 5.41 12.49
CA ALA A 65 6.52 4.57 12.13
C ALA A 65 6.12 3.43 11.18
N GLU A 66 4.96 2.82 11.37
CA GLU A 66 4.41 1.83 10.45
C GLU A 66 4.03 2.46 9.11
N ARG A 67 3.46 3.67 9.10
CA ARG A 67 3.19 4.40 7.84
C ARG A 67 4.46 4.68 7.06
N VAL A 68 5.56 5.06 7.72
CA VAL A 68 6.88 5.21 7.08
C VAL A 68 7.37 3.87 6.54
N ARG A 69 7.20 2.77 7.28
CA ARG A 69 7.53 1.42 6.83
C ARG A 69 6.67 0.98 5.65
N TYR A 70 5.40 1.37 5.60
CA TYR A 70 4.46 1.07 4.51
C TYR A 70 4.51 2.07 3.35
N GLN A 71 5.08 3.26 3.52
CA GLN A 71 5.45 4.17 2.42
C GLN A 71 6.61 3.63 1.57
N LEU A 72 7.37 2.66 2.07
CA LEU A 72 8.31 1.87 1.27
C LEU A 72 7.60 0.90 0.29
N TRP A 73 6.28 0.79 0.36
CA TRP A 73 5.45 0.03 -0.56
C TRP A 73 4.93 0.91 -1.70
N ASP A 74 5.79 1.78 -2.24
CA ASP A 74 5.45 2.54 -3.42
C ASP A 74 5.26 1.59 -4.59
N TYR A 75 4.05 1.56 -5.10
CA TYR A 75 3.75 0.96 -6.39
C TYR A 75 3.83 2.02 -7.49
N THR A 76 4.07 1.58 -8.71
CA THR A 76 3.93 2.42 -9.90
C THR A 76 2.70 2.00 -10.67
N TRP A 77 1.98 2.97 -11.24
CA TRP A 77 0.85 2.72 -12.12
C TRP A 77 0.85 3.77 -13.23
N ASN A 78 1.22 3.34 -14.44
CA ASN A 78 1.38 4.19 -15.61
C ASN A 78 0.90 3.46 -16.88
N PRO A 79 -0.41 3.15 -16.99
CA PRO A 79 -0.95 2.50 -18.15
C PRO A 79 -0.95 3.44 -19.37
N GLN A 80 -0.79 2.89 -20.56
CA GLN A 80 -1.06 3.58 -21.79
C GLN A 80 -2.57 3.76 -21.96
N PRO A 81 -3.04 4.94 -22.38
CA PRO A 81 -4.47 5.18 -22.60
C PRO A 81 -5.04 4.21 -23.64
N ASP A 82 -6.25 3.73 -23.40
CA ASP A 82 -7.04 2.88 -24.30
C ASP A 82 -6.42 1.51 -24.64
N GLU A 83 -5.29 1.15 -24.03
CA GLU A 83 -4.66 -0.16 -24.20
C GLU A 83 -5.06 -1.10 -23.04
N PRO A 84 -5.46 -2.35 -23.36
CA PRO A 84 -5.84 -3.30 -22.31
C PRO A 84 -4.61 -3.85 -21.57
N ILE A 85 -4.79 -4.25 -20.32
CA ILE A 85 -3.81 -5.09 -19.61
C ILE A 85 -3.79 -6.47 -20.30
N THR A 86 -2.62 -6.88 -20.75
CA THR A 86 -2.42 -8.13 -21.49
C THR A 86 -1.93 -9.27 -20.62
N ARG A 87 -1.26 -8.96 -19.51
CA ARG A 87 -0.65 -9.98 -18.64
C ARG A 87 -0.30 -9.42 -17.26
N ILE A 88 -0.40 -10.26 -16.26
CA ILE A 88 0.11 -10.04 -14.90
C ILE A 88 1.23 -11.06 -14.65
N GLU A 89 2.34 -10.64 -14.08
CA GLU A 89 3.43 -11.55 -13.70
C GLU A 89 3.74 -11.37 -12.21
N VAL A 90 3.67 -12.45 -11.47
CA VAL A 90 3.97 -12.50 -10.04
C VAL A 90 5.32 -13.16 -9.84
N ARG A 91 6.31 -12.41 -9.38
CA ARG A 91 7.66 -12.92 -9.08
C ARG A 91 7.80 -13.18 -7.59
N ILE A 92 7.71 -14.45 -7.22
CA ILE A 92 7.75 -14.88 -5.81
C ILE A 92 9.07 -14.50 -5.17
N GLY A 93 10.20 -14.71 -5.85
CA GLY A 93 11.53 -14.38 -5.32
C GLY A 93 11.74 -12.90 -5.06
N GLU A 94 11.14 -12.03 -5.86
CA GLU A 94 11.20 -10.58 -5.70
C GLU A 94 10.12 -10.02 -4.76
N GLN A 95 9.10 -10.80 -4.46
CA GLN A 95 7.87 -10.35 -3.79
C GLN A 95 7.28 -9.13 -4.50
N LYS A 96 7.13 -9.23 -5.84
CA LYS A 96 6.59 -8.18 -6.72
C LYS A 96 5.59 -8.73 -7.72
N VAL A 97 4.67 -7.85 -8.10
CA VAL A 97 3.74 -8.04 -9.21
C VAL A 97 4.05 -7.01 -10.28
N TYR A 98 4.15 -7.46 -11.52
CA TYR A 98 4.32 -6.66 -12.72
C TYR A 98 3.05 -6.76 -13.56
N VAL A 99 2.58 -5.64 -14.07
CA VAL A 99 1.39 -5.56 -14.93
C VAL A 99 1.79 -5.02 -16.28
N TYR A 100 1.37 -5.70 -17.35
CA TYR A 100 1.82 -5.41 -18.71
C TYR A 100 0.68 -5.04 -19.64
N GLN A 101 0.98 -4.13 -20.57
CA GLN A 101 0.24 -3.82 -21.81
C GLN A 101 1.17 -4.11 -22.97
N GLY A 102 1.06 -5.29 -23.60
CA GLY A 102 2.09 -5.79 -24.51
C GLY A 102 3.47 -5.85 -23.84
N ASP A 103 4.43 -5.12 -24.39
CA ASP A 103 5.80 -5.02 -23.82
C ASP A 103 5.94 -3.86 -22.80
N HIS A 104 4.93 -2.99 -22.69
CA HIS A 104 4.95 -1.88 -21.75
C HIS A 104 4.61 -2.35 -20.33
N VAL A 105 5.43 -1.96 -19.35
CA VAL A 105 5.15 -2.19 -17.93
C VAL A 105 4.22 -1.09 -17.44
N ALA A 106 2.95 -1.41 -17.33
CA ALA A 106 1.89 -0.50 -16.88
C ALA A 106 1.87 -0.32 -15.36
N GLY A 107 2.37 -1.31 -14.61
CA GLY A 107 2.40 -1.21 -13.16
C GLY A 107 3.39 -2.17 -12.52
N ILE A 108 3.94 -1.75 -11.37
CA ILE A 108 4.77 -2.60 -10.51
C ILE A 108 4.31 -2.38 -9.08
N SER A 109 4.10 -3.44 -8.34
CA SER A 109 3.71 -3.40 -6.93
C SER A 109 4.48 -4.40 -6.09
N PRO A 110 4.80 -4.09 -4.85
CA PRO A 110 5.15 -5.10 -3.87
C PRO A 110 3.97 -6.04 -3.65
N THR A 111 4.27 -7.26 -3.21
CA THR A 111 3.27 -8.27 -2.88
C THR A 111 3.70 -9.07 -1.65
N THR A 112 2.79 -9.85 -1.12
CA THR A 112 3.07 -10.91 -0.14
C THR A 112 2.45 -12.19 -0.65
N THR A 113 3.29 -13.20 -0.86
CA THR A 113 2.88 -14.54 -1.30
C THR A 113 2.85 -15.54 -0.15
N GLY A 114 2.53 -16.80 -0.45
CA GLY A 114 2.37 -17.87 0.53
C GLY A 114 3.61 -18.13 1.39
N LYS A 115 3.41 -18.27 2.71
CA LYS A 115 4.43 -18.66 3.69
C LYS A 115 4.86 -20.12 3.50
N ASP A 116 5.92 -20.53 4.17
CA ASP A 116 6.36 -21.94 4.17
C ASP A 116 5.23 -22.87 4.61
N GLY A 117 5.05 -23.97 3.89
CA GLY A 117 3.93 -24.88 4.06
C GLY A 117 2.63 -24.45 3.36
N HIS A 118 2.54 -23.21 2.89
CA HIS A 118 1.39 -22.63 2.18
C HIS A 118 1.85 -21.89 0.92
N ASN A 119 2.75 -22.50 0.16
CA ASN A 119 3.36 -21.86 -1.01
C ASN A 119 2.31 -21.42 -2.04
N THR A 120 2.51 -20.24 -2.62
CA THR A 120 1.79 -19.86 -3.83
C THR A 120 2.29 -20.72 -4.98
N PRO A 121 1.41 -21.51 -5.64
CA PRO A 121 1.83 -22.38 -6.73
C PRO A 121 2.31 -21.57 -7.94
N THR A 122 3.46 -21.95 -8.50
CA THR A 122 3.95 -21.40 -9.77
C THR A 122 3.21 -22.02 -10.96
N GLY A 123 3.10 -21.26 -12.06
CA GLY A 123 2.44 -21.71 -13.28
C GLY A 123 1.78 -20.57 -14.03
N ASP A 124 1.16 -20.93 -15.13
CA ASP A 124 0.43 -20.03 -16.02
C ASP A 124 -1.06 -20.19 -15.74
N TYR A 125 -1.69 -19.10 -15.34
CA TYR A 125 -3.09 -19.03 -14.95
C TYR A 125 -3.83 -17.95 -15.73
N THR A 126 -5.13 -17.86 -15.48
CA THR A 126 -5.96 -16.71 -15.89
C THR A 126 -6.84 -16.29 -14.71
N ILE A 127 -7.29 -15.06 -14.72
CA ILE A 127 -8.33 -14.63 -13.79
C ILE A 127 -9.62 -15.40 -14.13
N ILE A 128 -10.09 -16.23 -13.20
CA ILE A 128 -11.29 -17.07 -13.38
C ILE A 128 -12.55 -16.32 -12.94
N LYS A 129 -12.45 -15.52 -11.87
CA LYS A 129 -13.56 -14.81 -11.25
C LYS A 129 -13.08 -13.54 -10.55
N LYS A 130 -13.94 -12.54 -10.49
CA LYS A 130 -13.67 -11.27 -9.80
C LYS A 130 -14.79 -10.97 -8.80
N GLU A 131 -14.42 -10.61 -7.55
CA GLU A 131 -15.35 -10.21 -6.50
C GLU A 131 -14.79 -9.02 -5.72
N ILE A 132 -15.58 -7.94 -5.56
CA ILE A 132 -15.13 -6.75 -4.83
C ILE A 132 -14.98 -7.04 -3.33
N ASN A 133 -15.95 -7.73 -2.75
CA ASN A 133 -16.03 -8.02 -1.32
C ASN A 133 -16.06 -9.53 -1.10
N HIS A 134 -14.92 -10.19 -1.29
CA HIS A 134 -14.78 -11.63 -1.03
C HIS A 134 -14.32 -11.87 0.40
N LYS A 135 -14.82 -12.96 1.01
CA LYS A 135 -14.29 -13.50 2.26
C LYS A 135 -13.75 -14.90 2.02
N SER A 136 -12.67 -15.24 2.70
CA SER A 136 -12.07 -16.57 2.61
C SER A 136 -13.05 -17.64 3.06
N ASN A 137 -13.15 -18.73 2.29
CA ASN A 137 -13.90 -19.94 2.67
C ASN A 137 -13.08 -20.90 3.55
N LEU A 138 -11.78 -20.66 3.71
CA LEU A 138 -10.85 -21.58 4.34
C LEU A 138 -10.19 -21.03 5.59
N TYR A 139 -9.88 -19.74 5.61
CA TYR A 139 -9.09 -19.09 6.64
C TYR A 139 -9.76 -17.87 7.22
N GLY A 140 -9.46 -17.56 8.46
CA GLY A 140 -9.95 -16.41 9.18
C GLY A 140 -9.17 -16.21 10.47
N ASP A 141 -9.77 -15.45 11.36
CA ASP A 141 -9.20 -15.14 12.67
C ASP A 141 -10.20 -15.59 13.76
N PHE A 142 -9.69 -16.02 14.92
CA PHE A 142 -10.49 -16.02 16.14
C PHE A 142 -10.34 -14.68 16.84
N LEU A 143 -11.46 -14.07 17.18
CA LEU A 143 -11.54 -12.77 17.84
C LEU A 143 -12.07 -12.96 19.26
N ASP A 144 -11.53 -12.22 20.23
CA ASP A 144 -12.07 -12.14 21.58
C ASP A 144 -13.38 -11.31 21.63
N ALA A 145 -14.02 -11.23 22.79
CA ALA A 145 -15.24 -10.46 23.00
C ALA A 145 -15.09 -8.94 22.73
N ASN A 146 -13.87 -8.42 22.63
CA ASN A 146 -13.55 -7.03 22.32
C ASN A 146 -13.20 -6.84 20.83
N GLY A 147 -13.19 -7.92 20.03
CA GLY A 147 -12.81 -7.91 18.61
C GLY A 147 -11.31 -7.92 18.35
N TYR A 148 -10.47 -8.32 19.34
CA TYR A 148 -9.05 -8.50 19.12
C TYR A 148 -8.75 -9.88 18.55
N ILE A 149 -7.83 -9.94 17.60
CA ILE A 149 -7.34 -11.20 17.04
C ILE A 149 -6.56 -11.95 18.14
N VAL A 150 -7.06 -13.12 18.50
CA VAL A 150 -6.43 -14.08 19.43
C VAL A 150 -5.62 -15.11 18.64
N ASP A 151 -6.18 -15.57 17.51
CA ASP A 151 -5.52 -16.46 16.57
C ASP A 151 -5.79 -15.99 15.14
N GLY A 152 -4.72 -15.72 14.39
CA GLY A 152 -4.77 -15.25 13.00
C GLY A 152 -4.60 -16.34 11.96
N ASP A 153 -4.59 -17.62 12.36
CA ASP A 153 -4.45 -18.79 11.47
C ASP A 153 -5.66 -19.74 11.58
N ALA A 154 -6.80 -19.26 12.12
CA ALA A 154 -8.00 -20.06 12.30
C ALA A 154 -8.56 -20.56 10.97
N LYS A 155 -9.10 -21.80 10.98
CA LYS A 155 -9.67 -22.42 9.78
C LYS A 155 -11.19 -22.49 9.88
N ALA A 156 -11.85 -22.32 8.74
CA ALA A 156 -13.29 -22.47 8.65
C ALA A 156 -13.70 -23.90 9.09
N GLY A 157 -14.69 -23.98 9.99
CA GLY A 157 -15.17 -25.24 10.56
C GLY A 157 -14.34 -25.78 11.74
N GLU A 158 -13.31 -25.09 12.15
CA GLU A 158 -12.59 -25.35 13.40
C GLU A 158 -13.47 -25.04 14.61
N ALA A 159 -13.27 -25.78 15.72
CA ALA A 159 -14.03 -25.53 16.94
C ALA A 159 -13.64 -24.17 17.52
N VAL A 160 -14.62 -23.27 17.62
CA VAL A 160 -14.38 -21.93 18.16
C VAL A 160 -14.14 -22.03 19.67
N PRO A 161 -13.00 -21.52 20.19
CA PRO A 161 -12.74 -21.49 21.63
C PRO A 161 -13.81 -20.71 22.41
N SER A 162 -13.98 -21.05 23.69
CA SER A 162 -15.01 -20.42 24.53
C SER A 162 -14.74 -18.92 24.69
N GLY A 163 -15.72 -18.10 24.34
CA GLY A 163 -15.61 -16.64 24.43
C GLY A 163 -15.01 -15.95 23.19
N GLU A 164 -14.72 -16.70 22.15
CA GLU A 164 -14.21 -16.21 20.88
C GLU A 164 -15.25 -16.29 19.76
N VAL A 165 -15.00 -15.61 18.66
CA VAL A 165 -15.82 -15.62 17.44
C VAL A 165 -14.90 -15.83 16.24
N TYR A 166 -15.30 -16.72 15.32
CA TYR A 166 -14.62 -16.87 14.04
C TYR A 166 -15.02 -15.75 13.09
N ASP A 167 -14.05 -15.07 12.51
CA ASP A 167 -14.24 -14.10 11.44
C ASP A 167 -13.42 -14.52 10.21
N ALA A 168 -14.13 -14.74 9.10
CA ALA A 168 -13.52 -15.14 7.85
C ALA A 168 -12.67 -13.98 7.29
N ALA A 169 -11.44 -14.27 6.85
CA ALA A 169 -10.51 -13.25 6.36
C ALA A 169 -11.09 -12.48 5.17
N ASP A 170 -11.06 -11.15 5.27
CA ASP A 170 -11.46 -10.25 4.18
C ASP A 170 -10.45 -10.28 3.05
N MET A 171 -10.94 -10.41 1.82
CA MET A 171 -10.16 -10.44 0.59
C MET A 171 -10.73 -9.43 -0.43
N PRO A 172 -10.63 -8.10 -0.16
CA PRO A 172 -11.17 -7.08 -1.05
C PRO A 172 -10.49 -7.11 -2.43
N TYR A 173 -11.26 -6.79 -3.48
CA TYR A 173 -10.80 -6.79 -4.87
C TYR A 173 -10.22 -8.15 -5.30
N TYR A 174 -10.87 -9.22 -4.89
CA TYR A 174 -10.44 -10.59 -5.15
C TYR A 174 -10.53 -10.93 -6.64
N MET A 175 -9.41 -11.45 -7.17
CA MET A 175 -9.26 -11.97 -8.52
C MET A 175 -8.77 -13.41 -8.42
N LYS A 176 -9.71 -14.36 -8.50
CA LYS A 176 -9.44 -15.80 -8.41
C LYS A 176 -8.64 -16.27 -9.62
N ILE A 177 -7.60 -17.07 -9.41
CA ILE A 177 -6.77 -17.67 -10.48
C ILE A 177 -6.73 -19.19 -10.46
N ARG A 178 -7.20 -19.83 -9.39
CA ARG A 178 -7.22 -21.30 -9.25
C ARG A 178 -8.49 -21.77 -8.56
N ASP A 179 -8.88 -23.02 -8.84
CA ASP A 179 -10.10 -23.60 -8.27
C ASP A 179 -10.03 -23.84 -6.76
N ASP A 180 -8.83 -23.98 -6.20
CA ASP A 180 -8.61 -24.10 -4.77
C ASP A 180 -8.82 -22.78 -3.99
N GLY A 181 -9.17 -21.69 -4.67
CA GLY A 181 -9.38 -20.38 -4.05
C GLY A 181 -8.15 -19.48 -4.02
N THR A 182 -7.01 -19.91 -4.59
CA THR A 182 -5.86 -19.01 -4.73
C THR A 182 -6.19 -17.86 -5.67
N GLY A 183 -5.85 -16.64 -5.28
CA GLY A 183 -6.10 -15.43 -6.07
C GLY A 183 -5.27 -14.24 -5.61
N LEU A 184 -5.40 -13.13 -6.35
CA LEU A 184 -4.86 -11.83 -5.98
C LEU A 184 -5.95 -11.04 -5.24
N HIS A 185 -5.59 -10.32 -4.19
CA HIS A 185 -6.53 -9.48 -3.44
C HIS A 185 -5.80 -8.41 -2.61
N ALA A 186 -6.51 -7.41 -2.12
CA ALA A 186 -5.95 -6.48 -1.14
C ALA A 186 -5.70 -7.16 0.19
N GLY A 187 -4.58 -6.85 0.84
CA GLY A 187 -4.26 -7.39 2.16
C GLY A 187 -3.00 -6.82 2.76
N ASP A 188 -2.69 -7.24 3.97
CA ASP A 188 -1.48 -6.81 4.68
C ASP A 188 -0.22 -7.37 4.04
N LEU A 189 0.78 -6.49 3.86
CA LEU A 189 2.10 -6.82 3.35
C LEU A 189 3.15 -6.60 4.44
N PRO A 190 3.55 -7.63 5.17
CA PRO A 190 4.57 -7.47 6.22
C PRO A 190 5.99 -7.35 5.68
N GLY A 191 6.21 -7.50 4.35
CA GLY A 191 7.52 -7.41 3.71
C GLY A 191 8.21 -8.76 3.53
N TYR A 192 7.51 -9.83 3.78
CA TYR A 192 7.96 -11.21 3.60
C TYR A 192 6.77 -12.11 3.24
N ARG A 193 7.03 -13.36 2.88
CA ARG A 193 6.00 -14.36 2.56
C ARG A 193 5.18 -14.69 3.81
N ALA A 194 3.87 -14.38 3.79
CA ALA A 194 3.04 -14.49 5.00
C ALA A 194 1.60 -14.95 4.73
N SER A 195 1.20 -15.16 3.48
CA SER A 195 -0.16 -15.60 3.16
C SER A 195 -0.33 -17.10 3.27
N HIS A 196 -1.56 -17.60 3.15
CA HIS A 196 -1.89 -19.02 3.03
C HIS A 196 -1.97 -19.49 1.57
N GLY A 197 -1.22 -18.82 0.66
CA GLY A 197 -1.15 -19.18 -0.76
C GLY A 197 -1.62 -18.06 -1.69
N CYS A 198 -2.51 -17.17 -1.24
CA CYS A 198 -2.94 -16.02 -2.01
C CYS A 198 -1.84 -14.98 -2.19
N ILE A 199 -2.02 -14.11 -3.17
CA ILE A 199 -1.12 -13.01 -3.54
C ILE A 199 -1.74 -11.72 -3.03
N ARG A 200 -1.19 -11.19 -1.91
CA ARG A 200 -1.70 -9.96 -1.30
C ARG A 200 -1.07 -8.74 -1.96
N LEU A 201 -1.87 -7.72 -2.22
CA LEU A 201 -1.50 -6.45 -2.83
C LEU A 201 -1.83 -5.27 -1.90
N PRO A 202 -1.14 -4.13 -2.02
CA PRO A 202 -1.59 -2.89 -1.40
C PRO A 202 -3.02 -2.57 -1.84
N ASN A 203 -3.86 -2.08 -0.94
CA ASN A 203 -5.29 -1.88 -1.22
C ASN A 203 -5.54 -1.01 -2.46
N ALA A 204 -4.83 0.13 -2.57
CA ALA A 204 -4.97 1.03 -3.72
C ALA A 204 -4.51 0.38 -5.04
N PHE A 205 -3.45 -0.44 -5.02
CA PHE A 205 -3.02 -1.15 -6.22
C PHE A 205 -3.98 -2.28 -6.60
N ALA A 206 -4.51 -3.01 -5.61
CA ALA A 206 -5.51 -4.05 -5.85
C ALA A 206 -6.78 -3.48 -6.49
N GLU A 207 -7.24 -2.31 -6.05
CA GLU A 207 -8.37 -1.59 -6.63
C GLU A 207 -8.10 -1.18 -8.08
N LEU A 208 -6.92 -0.59 -8.36
CA LEU A 208 -6.50 -0.22 -9.71
C LEU A 208 -6.43 -1.45 -10.62
N LEU A 209 -5.75 -2.51 -10.18
CA LEU A 209 -5.62 -3.73 -10.96
C LEU A 209 -7.00 -4.35 -11.24
N TYR A 210 -7.82 -4.51 -10.20
CA TYR A 210 -9.17 -5.04 -10.32
C TYR A 210 -10.01 -4.28 -11.34
N SER A 211 -9.91 -2.95 -11.37
CA SER A 211 -10.69 -2.09 -12.27
C SER A 211 -10.22 -2.16 -13.73
N ASN A 212 -8.98 -2.59 -13.97
CA ASN A 212 -8.36 -2.56 -15.30
C ASN A 212 -8.11 -3.95 -15.91
N VAL A 213 -8.50 -5.03 -15.23
CA VAL A 213 -8.39 -6.40 -15.76
C VAL A 213 -9.75 -7.06 -15.87
N SER A 214 -9.85 -8.11 -16.67
CA SER A 214 -11.06 -8.90 -16.89
C SER A 214 -10.82 -10.37 -16.55
N GLU A 215 -11.90 -11.13 -16.38
CA GLU A 215 -11.83 -12.59 -16.43
C GLU A 215 -11.21 -13.02 -17.76
N GLY A 216 -10.31 -14.00 -17.70
CA GLY A 216 -9.48 -14.41 -18.83
C GLY A 216 -8.13 -13.70 -18.94
N THR A 217 -7.87 -12.59 -18.19
CA THR A 217 -6.55 -11.97 -18.18
C THR A 217 -5.48 -12.95 -17.70
N PRO A 218 -4.38 -13.17 -18.47
CA PRO A 218 -3.28 -14.07 -18.11
C PRO A 218 -2.57 -13.63 -16.83
N VAL A 219 -2.19 -14.61 -16.00
CA VAL A 219 -1.43 -14.43 -14.76
C VAL A 219 -0.35 -15.49 -14.68
N ASP A 220 0.90 -15.06 -14.82
CA ASP A 220 2.08 -15.92 -14.72
C ASP A 220 2.65 -15.81 -13.30
N VAL A 221 2.75 -16.92 -12.59
CA VAL A 221 3.39 -16.98 -11.27
C VAL A 221 4.73 -17.69 -11.41
N VAL A 222 5.81 -16.94 -11.25
CA VAL A 222 7.19 -17.41 -11.42
C VAL A 222 7.97 -17.38 -10.10
N PRO A 223 9.03 -18.22 -9.95
CA PRO A 223 9.84 -18.31 -8.74
C PRO A 223 10.42 -17.00 -8.23
#